data_56c337b14a181a2bcce3164cdd1d0603
#
_entry.id   56c337b14a181a2bcce3164cdd1d0603
#
_cell.length_a   1.000
_cell.length_b   1.000
_cell.length_c   1.000
_cell.angle_alpha   90.00
_cell.angle_beta   90.00
_cell.angle_gamma   90.00
#
_symmetry.space_group_name_H-M   'P 1'
#
loop_
_entity.id
_entity.type
_entity.pdbx_description
1 polymer ?
#
loop_
_entity_poly.entity_id
_entity_poly.type
_entity_poly.pdbx_seq_one_letter_code
_entity_poly.pdbx_strand_id
1 'polypeptide(L)'
;TLRQEKSNTLTDSIGKAGVKDYSTALSGSSWSDDGTAIGNDKSNGYGGTFSAGEGPSLFKANEGDVNGYQYYLFADQPSYHGGPNHYVPMATTDISDASKWTVIGDKMPEENFPVNSDGGKPRHGTVVPVTRAQYQTVLEAYAPSIAVKSVASVDVSTNAGTAPTMPETVHLTMADGSEQDADVQWDDSDADQYAKAGTFTVKGTAQDDSRMPVEATVT
;
A
#
# COMPACT_ATOMS: atom_id res chain seq x y z
N THR A 1 -20.08 -11.27 -8.71
CA THR A 1 -18.92 -12.13 -8.46
C THR A 1 -17.70 -11.57 -9.17
N LEU A 2 -16.57 -11.49 -8.46
CA LEU A 2 -15.30 -11.07 -9.02
C LEU A 2 -14.53 -12.30 -9.53
N ARG A 3 -13.99 -12.22 -10.73
CA ARG A 3 -13.22 -13.30 -11.35
C ARG A 3 -11.94 -12.75 -11.96
N GLN A 4 -10.93 -13.59 -12.01
CA GLN A 4 -9.67 -13.31 -12.67
C GLN A 4 -9.65 -13.96 -14.04
N GLU A 5 -9.15 -13.22 -15.02
CA GLU A 5 -8.96 -13.69 -16.38
C GLU A 5 -7.54 -13.45 -16.84
N LYS A 6 -7.06 -14.28 -17.74
CA LYS A 6 -5.69 -14.26 -18.24
C LYS A 6 -5.66 -14.31 -19.75
N SER A 7 -4.70 -13.62 -20.35
CA SER A 7 -4.37 -13.70 -21.76
C SER A 7 -2.86 -13.60 -21.96
N ASN A 8 -2.36 -14.26 -23.00
CA ASN A 8 -0.97 -14.13 -23.44
C ASN A 8 -0.75 -12.95 -24.37
N THR A 9 -1.79 -12.21 -24.73
CA THR A 9 -1.73 -11.05 -25.61
C THR A 9 -2.54 -9.89 -25.07
N LEU A 10 -1.96 -8.68 -25.13
CA LEU A 10 -2.64 -7.44 -24.74
C LEU A 10 -3.57 -6.89 -25.85
N THR A 11 -3.53 -7.49 -27.04
CA THR A 11 -4.37 -7.04 -28.15
C THR A 11 -5.78 -7.60 -28.13
N ASP A 12 -5.97 -8.74 -27.47
CA ASP A 12 -7.30 -9.26 -27.21
C ASP A 12 -7.91 -8.57 -26.01
N SER A 13 -9.10 -8.06 -26.16
CA SER A 13 -9.85 -7.45 -25.08
C SER A 13 -11.16 -8.18 -24.84
N ILE A 14 -11.57 -8.30 -23.61
CA ILE A 14 -12.85 -8.88 -23.20
C ILE A 14 -13.99 -7.97 -23.66
N GLY A 15 -13.82 -6.69 -23.60
CA GLY A 15 -14.82 -5.68 -23.93
C GLY A 15 -14.78 -5.20 -25.37
N LYS A 16 -14.95 -6.06 -26.36
CA LYS A 16 -15.17 -5.57 -27.73
C LYS A 16 -16.42 -4.71 -27.80
N ALA A 17 -16.33 -3.58 -28.48
CA ALA A 17 -17.46 -2.69 -28.67
C ALA A 17 -18.68 -3.45 -29.19
N GLY A 18 -19.80 -3.36 -28.49
CA GLY A 18 -21.06 -4.06 -28.83
C GLY A 18 -21.27 -5.42 -28.19
N VAL A 19 -20.30 -5.98 -27.46
CA VAL A 19 -20.51 -7.21 -26.68
C VAL A 19 -21.22 -6.83 -25.39
N LYS A 20 -22.38 -7.41 -25.17
CA LYS A 20 -23.24 -7.16 -24.00
C LYS A 20 -23.19 -8.29 -22.96
N ASP A 21 -22.69 -9.43 -23.36
CA ASP A 21 -22.62 -10.63 -22.55
C ASP A 21 -21.15 -10.99 -22.30
N TYR A 22 -20.79 -11.07 -21.06
CA TYR A 22 -19.45 -11.40 -20.62
C TYR A 22 -18.98 -12.79 -21.12
N SER A 23 -19.85 -13.79 -21.05
CA SER A 23 -19.53 -15.13 -21.54
C SER A 23 -19.26 -15.16 -23.05
N THR A 24 -19.95 -14.30 -23.80
CA THR A 24 -19.74 -14.15 -25.26
C THR A 24 -18.46 -13.39 -25.54
N ALA A 25 -18.09 -12.42 -24.69
CA ALA A 25 -16.82 -11.70 -24.84
C ALA A 25 -15.61 -12.63 -24.70
N LEU A 26 -15.68 -13.60 -23.80
CA LEU A 26 -14.62 -14.60 -23.60
C LEU A 26 -14.53 -15.64 -24.70
N SER A 27 -15.65 -16.06 -25.26
CA SER A 27 -15.74 -17.21 -26.18
C SER A 27 -14.96 -17.05 -27.50
N GLY A 28 -14.50 -15.88 -27.84
CA GLY A 28 -13.74 -15.59 -29.07
C GLY A 28 -12.39 -14.95 -28.83
N SER A 29 -11.89 -14.93 -27.60
CA SER A 29 -10.66 -14.27 -27.21
C SER A 29 -9.60 -15.26 -26.72
N SER A 30 -8.36 -14.80 -26.52
CA SER A 30 -7.31 -15.57 -25.84
C SER A 30 -7.41 -15.52 -24.32
N TRP A 31 -8.38 -14.81 -23.77
CA TRP A 31 -8.65 -14.74 -22.34
C TRP A 31 -9.30 -16.02 -21.83
N SER A 32 -8.92 -16.46 -20.65
CA SER A 32 -9.45 -17.64 -19.97
C SER A 32 -9.88 -17.29 -18.56
N ASP A 33 -11.03 -17.83 -18.16
CA ASP A 33 -11.56 -17.78 -16.78
C ASP A 33 -11.59 -19.22 -16.25
N ASP A 34 -10.97 -19.47 -15.09
CA ASP A 34 -11.01 -20.77 -14.43
C ASP A 34 -12.31 -21.00 -13.62
N GLY A 35 -13.19 -20.02 -13.59
CA GLY A 35 -14.46 -20.07 -12.87
C GLY A 35 -14.35 -19.77 -11.37
N THR A 36 -13.16 -19.54 -10.85
CA THR A 36 -12.95 -19.29 -9.42
C THR A 36 -13.43 -17.87 -9.05
N ALA A 37 -14.35 -17.81 -8.09
CA ALA A 37 -14.83 -16.54 -7.53
C ALA A 37 -13.86 -16.02 -6.48
N ILE A 38 -13.24 -14.87 -6.73
CA ILE A 38 -12.28 -14.24 -5.82
C ILE A 38 -13.05 -13.63 -4.63
N GLY A 39 -12.66 -14.02 -3.42
CA GLY A 39 -13.17 -13.44 -2.16
C GLY A 39 -14.64 -13.74 -1.84
N ASN A 40 -15.33 -14.50 -2.69
CA ASN A 40 -16.75 -14.78 -2.49
C ASN A 40 -17.00 -15.52 -1.17
N ASP A 41 -18.06 -15.10 -0.45
CA ASP A 41 -18.47 -15.64 0.85
C ASP A 41 -17.40 -15.55 1.97
N LYS A 42 -16.39 -14.71 1.79
CA LYS A 42 -15.41 -14.39 2.82
C LYS A 42 -15.81 -13.12 3.57
N SER A 43 -15.41 -13.02 4.84
CA SER A 43 -15.53 -11.74 5.56
C SER A 43 -14.87 -10.63 4.76
N ASN A 44 -15.56 -9.48 4.61
CA ASN A 44 -14.97 -8.32 3.95
C ASN A 44 -14.04 -7.50 4.87
N GLY A 45 -13.96 -7.84 6.17
CA GLY A 45 -13.19 -7.12 7.18
C GLY A 45 -13.92 -5.93 7.80
N TYR A 46 -15.14 -5.61 7.34
CA TYR A 46 -15.92 -4.44 7.74
C TYR A 46 -17.31 -4.82 8.25
N GLY A 47 -17.40 -5.96 8.90
CA GLY A 47 -18.64 -6.45 9.51
C GLY A 47 -19.62 -7.14 8.56
N GLY A 48 -19.23 -7.36 7.30
CA GLY A 48 -20.03 -8.02 6.27
C GLY A 48 -19.29 -9.14 5.55
N THR A 49 -19.94 -9.66 4.51
CA THR A 49 -19.38 -10.71 3.63
C THR A 49 -19.18 -10.14 2.23
N PHE A 50 -18.04 -10.44 1.59
CA PHE A 50 -17.81 -10.05 0.21
C PHE A 50 -18.61 -10.97 -0.72
N SER A 51 -19.55 -10.41 -1.45
CA SER A 51 -20.41 -11.16 -2.37
C SER A 51 -20.30 -10.69 -3.82
N ALA A 52 -20.06 -9.40 -4.01
CA ALA A 52 -19.90 -8.79 -5.32
C ALA A 52 -19.09 -7.49 -5.17
N GLY A 53 -18.25 -7.21 -6.15
CA GLY A 53 -17.46 -6.00 -6.22
C GLY A 53 -17.51 -5.39 -7.61
N GLU A 54 -17.19 -4.11 -7.69
CA GLU A 54 -17.08 -3.34 -8.92
C GLU A 54 -15.80 -2.49 -8.91
N GLY A 55 -15.44 -1.92 -10.07
CA GLY A 55 -14.28 -1.05 -10.21
C GLY A 55 -12.96 -1.64 -9.68
N PRO A 56 -12.57 -2.87 -10.06
CA PRO A 56 -11.36 -3.48 -9.54
C PRO A 56 -10.11 -2.74 -9.98
N SER A 57 -9.18 -2.51 -9.04
CA SER A 57 -7.86 -1.97 -9.29
C SER A 57 -6.80 -2.98 -8.82
N LEU A 58 -6.09 -3.55 -9.78
CA LEU A 58 -5.03 -4.53 -9.56
C LEU A 58 -3.66 -3.87 -9.65
N PHE A 59 -2.80 -4.12 -8.68
CA PHE A 59 -1.43 -3.60 -8.71
C PHE A 59 -0.44 -4.57 -8.04
N LYS A 60 0.82 -4.47 -8.47
CA LYS A 60 1.92 -5.24 -7.89
C LYS A 60 2.35 -4.60 -6.58
N ALA A 61 2.65 -5.43 -5.58
CA ALA A 61 3.26 -4.99 -4.33
C ALA A 61 4.66 -4.40 -4.58
N ASN A 62 5.09 -3.51 -3.71
CA ASN A 62 6.47 -3.03 -3.70
C ASN A 62 7.43 -4.17 -3.31
N GLU A 63 8.69 -4.05 -3.71
CA GLU A 63 9.73 -4.94 -3.24
C GLU A 63 9.85 -4.81 -1.71
N GLY A 64 9.96 -5.96 -1.03
CA GLY A 64 10.01 -5.99 0.43
C GLY A 64 8.67 -5.72 1.12
N ASP A 65 7.54 -6.04 0.46
CA ASP A 65 6.22 -5.88 1.07
C ASP A 65 6.13 -6.54 2.44
N VAL A 66 5.84 -5.75 3.47
CA VAL A 66 5.84 -6.18 4.87
C VAL A 66 4.78 -7.25 5.18
N ASN A 67 3.74 -7.36 4.35
CA ASN A 67 2.71 -8.38 4.49
C ASN A 67 3.03 -9.67 3.71
N GLY A 68 4.11 -9.67 2.91
CA GLY A 68 4.56 -10.82 2.14
C GLY A 68 3.73 -11.14 0.90
N TYR A 69 2.90 -10.23 0.43
CA TYR A 69 2.12 -10.41 -0.79
C TYR A 69 2.87 -9.92 -2.03
N GLN A 70 2.50 -10.45 -3.19
CA GLN A 70 3.05 -10.01 -4.47
C GLN A 70 2.12 -9.07 -5.24
N TYR A 71 0.81 -9.21 -5.04
CA TYR A 71 -0.20 -8.38 -5.69
C TYR A 71 -1.33 -8.05 -4.75
N TYR A 72 -1.89 -6.87 -4.95
CA TYR A 72 -3.08 -6.37 -4.28
C TYR A 72 -4.18 -6.09 -5.31
N LEU A 73 -5.41 -6.29 -4.88
CA LEU A 73 -6.61 -6.01 -5.64
C LEU A 73 -7.59 -5.26 -4.74
N PHE A 74 -7.94 -4.05 -5.12
CA PHE A 74 -8.98 -3.28 -4.46
C PHE A 74 -10.24 -3.36 -5.31
N ALA A 75 -11.30 -3.92 -4.75
CA ALA A 75 -12.62 -3.96 -5.36
C ALA A 75 -13.61 -3.21 -4.49
N ASP A 76 -14.37 -2.30 -5.08
CA ASP A 76 -15.43 -1.60 -4.37
C ASP A 76 -16.59 -2.55 -4.08
N GLN A 77 -17.02 -2.60 -2.83
CA GLN A 77 -18.25 -3.31 -2.45
C GLN A 77 -19.31 -2.30 -2.01
N PRO A 78 -20.26 -1.98 -2.90
CA PRO A 78 -21.31 -1.02 -2.59
C PRO A 78 -22.29 -1.54 -1.54
N SER A 79 -23.00 -0.61 -0.88
CA SER A 79 -23.96 -0.92 0.18
C SER A 79 -25.14 -1.76 -0.32
N TYR A 80 -25.55 -1.63 -1.58
CA TYR A 80 -26.62 -2.45 -2.16
C TYR A 80 -26.20 -3.91 -2.41
N HIS A 81 -24.90 -4.22 -2.27
CA HIS A 81 -24.38 -5.58 -2.20
C HIS A 81 -23.97 -5.98 -0.77
N GLY A 82 -24.49 -5.29 0.24
CA GLY A 82 -24.16 -5.57 1.65
C GLY A 82 -22.75 -5.17 2.05
N GLY A 83 -22.13 -4.25 1.30
CA GLY A 83 -20.77 -3.82 1.54
C GLY A 83 -20.63 -2.51 2.31
N PRO A 84 -19.39 -2.14 2.63
CA PRO A 84 -19.07 -0.93 3.39
C PRO A 84 -19.15 0.36 2.56
N ASN A 85 -19.51 0.27 1.28
CA ASN A 85 -19.56 1.38 0.33
C ASN A 85 -18.20 2.03 0.04
N HIS A 86 -17.16 1.23 0.06
CA HIS A 86 -15.79 1.61 -0.31
C HIS A 86 -15.00 0.36 -0.77
N TYR A 87 -13.71 0.52 -1.01
CA TYR A 87 -12.85 -0.60 -1.34
C TYR A 87 -12.79 -1.68 -0.27
N VAL A 88 -12.84 -2.94 -0.72
CA VAL A 88 -12.46 -4.12 0.05
C VAL A 88 -11.13 -4.61 -0.53
N PRO A 89 -10.04 -4.53 0.23
CA PRO A 89 -8.74 -4.96 -0.22
C PRO A 89 -8.62 -6.48 -0.20
N MET A 90 -7.93 -7.00 -1.22
CA MET A 90 -7.55 -8.39 -1.35
C MET A 90 -6.08 -8.48 -1.74
N ALA A 91 -5.45 -9.59 -1.44
CA ALA A 91 -4.05 -9.80 -1.77
C ALA A 91 -3.77 -11.25 -2.15
N THR A 92 -2.68 -11.48 -2.89
CA THR A 92 -2.22 -12.81 -3.25
C THR A 92 -0.69 -12.89 -3.30
N THR A 93 -0.16 -14.07 -3.01
CA THR A 93 1.25 -14.41 -3.23
C THR A 93 1.49 -15.05 -4.61
N ASP A 94 0.43 -15.34 -5.35
CA ASP A 94 0.53 -15.96 -6.67
C ASP A 94 -0.65 -15.55 -7.56
N ILE A 95 -0.39 -14.58 -8.43
CA ILE A 95 -1.40 -14.09 -9.38
C ILE A 95 -1.80 -15.13 -10.42
N SER A 96 -1.05 -16.21 -10.57
CA SER A 96 -1.40 -17.27 -11.53
C SER A 96 -2.54 -18.17 -11.06
N ASP A 97 -2.91 -18.11 -9.78
CA ASP A 97 -3.92 -18.96 -9.15
C ASP A 97 -4.99 -18.10 -8.45
N ALA A 98 -6.17 -18.03 -9.06
CA ALA A 98 -7.28 -17.24 -8.54
C ALA A 98 -7.78 -17.72 -7.15
N SER A 99 -7.52 -18.96 -6.76
CA SER A 99 -7.90 -19.50 -5.45
C SER A 99 -7.04 -18.95 -4.29
N LYS A 100 -5.88 -18.38 -4.59
CA LYS A 100 -4.94 -17.82 -3.60
C LYS A 100 -5.22 -16.38 -3.20
N TRP A 101 -6.22 -15.76 -3.77
CA TRP A 101 -6.64 -14.43 -3.31
C TRP A 101 -7.29 -14.50 -1.92
N THR A 102 -6.82 -13.65 -1.04
CA THR A 102 -7.33 -13.51 0.33
C THR A 102 -7.91 -12.12 0.52
N VAL A 103 -9.09 -12.03 1.12
CA VAL A 103 -9.67 -10.74 1.56
C VAL A 103 -8.92 -10.31 2.83
N ILE A 104 -8.44 -9.08 2.83
CA ILE A 104 -7.59 -8.52 3.89
C ILE A 104 -8.14 -7.19 4.43
N GLY A 105 -9.47 -7.00 4.40
CA GLY A 105 -10.10 -5.78 4.91
C GLY A 105 -9.81 -5.50 6.38
N ASP A 106 -9.64 -6.53 7.18
CA ASP A 106 -9.23 -6.45 8.59
C ASP A 106 -7.83 -5.83 8.80
N LYS A 107 -6.99 -5.82 7.76
CA LYS A 107 -5.65 -5.19 7.78
C LYS A 107 -5.65 -3.73 7.31
N MET A 108 -6.76 -3.24 6.85
CA MET A 108 -6.92 -1.87 6.35
C MET A 108 -8.10 -1.20 7.06
N PRO A 109 -7.90 -0.67 8.28
CA PRO A 109 -8.95 -0.01 9.06
C PRO A 109 -9.62 1.14 8.30
N GLU A 110 -10.92 1.35 8.54
CA GLU A 110 -11.70 2.36 7.84
C GLU A 110 -11.18 3.80 8.01
N GLU A 111 -10.56 4.09 9.14
CA GLU A 111 -9.93 5.38 9.44
C GLU A 111 -8.74 5.70 8.54
N ASN A 112 -8.13 4.70 7.92
CA ASN A 112 -7.01 4.88 6.98
C ASN A 112 -7.46 5.22 5.55
N PHE A 113 -8.77 5.20 5.27
CA PHE A 113 -9.26 5.68 3.99
C PHE A 113 -9.38 7.21 4.00
N PRO A 114 -8.89 7.90 2.96
CA PRO A 114 -9.18 9.31 2.81
C PRO A 114 -10.69 9.52 2.66
N VAL A 115 -11.19 10.61 3.21
CA VAL A 115 -12.62 10.96 3.19
C VAL A 115 -12.78 12.31 2.51
N ASN A 116 -13.68 12.42 1.54
CA ASN A 116 -13.99 13.70 0.92
C ASN A 116 -14.89 14.56 1.84
N SER A 117 -15.19 15.80 1.43
CA SER A 117 -16.02 16.73 2.20
C SER A 117 -17.43 16.21 2.51
N ASP A 118 -17.93 15.25 1.72
CA ASP A 118 -19.27 14.67 1.87
C ASP A 118 -19.25 13.35 2.66
N GLY A 119 -18.10 12.96 3.21
CA GLY A 119 -17.90 11.73 3.95
C GLY A 119 -17.71 10.49 3.07
N GLY A 120 -17.59 10.65 1.75
CA GLY A 120 -17.36 9.55 0.83
C GLY A 120 -15.92 9.04 0.87
N LYS A 121 -15.76 7.75 0.83
CA LYS A 121 -14.47 7.05 0.74
C LYS A 121 -14.15 6.68 -0.73
N PRO A 122 -12.89 6.35 -1.07
CA PRO A 122 -12.49 6.05 -2.45
C PRO A 122 -13.24 4.86 -3.04
N ARG A 123 -13.66 5.03 -4.28
CA ARG A 123 -14.32 4.02 -5.12
C ARG A 123 -13.82 4.15 -6.55
N HIS A 124 -13.74 3.05 -7.30
CA HIS A 124 -13.42 3.03 -8.74
C HIS A 124 -12.12 3.77 -9.13
N GLY A 125 -11.12 3.76 -8.24
CA GLY A 125 -9.83 4.39 -8.49
C GLY A 125 -8.84 3.50 -9.22
N THR A 126 -7.66 4.04 -9.44
CA THR A 126 -6.50 3.33 -9.99
C THR A 126 -5.29 3.57 -9.09
N VAL A 127 -4.52 2.52 -8.84
CA VAL A 127 -3.25 2.62 -8.14
C VAL A 127 -2.13 2.73 -9.16
N VAL A 128 -1.34 3.78 -9.05
CA VAL A 128 -0.21 4.04 -9.94
C VAL A 128 1.07 4.00 -9.10
N PRO A 129 2.03 3.12 -9.41
CA PRO A 129 3.31 3.13 -8.74
C PRO A 129 4.08 4.41 -9.11
N VAL A 130 4.60 5.07 -8.09
CA VAL A 130 5.38 6.29 -8.23
C VAL A 130 6.69 6.18 -7.48
N THR A 131 7.73 6.90 -7.91
CA THR A 131 8.95 7.03 -7.12
C THR A 131 8.70 7.91 -5.90
N ARG A 132 9.56 7.79 -4.90
CA ARG A 132 9.52 8.67 -3.72
C ARG A 132 9.54 10.15 -4.10
N ALA A 133 10.38 10.54 -5.05
CA ALA A 133 10.47 11.94 -5.50
C ALA A 133 9.16 12.42 -6.17
N GLN A 134 8.52 11.57 -6.96
CA GLN A 134 7.21 11.89 -7.55
C GLN A 134 6.12 12.01 -6.50
N TYR A 135 6.10 11.11 -5.51
CA TYR A 135 5.16 11.18 -4.38
C TYR A 135 5.36 12.48 -3.59
N GLN A 136 6.60 12.81 -3.26
CA GLN A 136 6.93 14.06 -2.57
C GLN A 136 6.41 15.30 -3.34
N THR A 137 6.61 15.35 -4.66
CA THR A 137 6.10 16.45 -5.51
C THR A 137 4.58 16.58 -5.43
N VAL A 138 3.86 15.45 -5.40
CA VAL A 138 2.39 15.45 -5.27
C VAL A 138 1.99 15.96 -3.88
N LEU A 139 2.66 15.49 -2.82
CA LEU A 139 2.37 15.95 -1.46
C LEU A 139 2.61 17.46 -1.30
N GLU A 140 3.73 17.98 -1.80
CA GLU A 140 4.04 19.42 -1.75
C GLU A 140 2.97 20.27 -2.44
N ALA A 141 2.40 19.77 -3.54
CA ALA A 141 1.39 20.49 -4.30
C ALA A 141 -0.02 20.42 -3.71
N TYR A 142 -0.39 19.29 -3.10
CA TYR A 142 -1.79 19.02 -2.74
C TYR A 142 -2.02 18.75 -1.25
N ALA A 143 -0.97 18.41 -0.50
CA ALA A 143 -1.04 18.11 0.92
C ALA A 143 0.25 18.58 1.64
N PRO A 144 0.61 19.89 1.59
CA PRO A 144 1.88 20.37 2.09
C PRO A 144 2.06 20.20 3.62
N SER A 145 0.98 20.01 4.36
CA SER A 145 1.03 19.71 5.81
C SER A 145 1.52 18.31 6.16
N ILE A 146 1.58 17.39 5.18
CA ILE A 146 2.16 16.05 5.36
C ILE A 146 3.37 15.81 4.44
N ALA A 147 3.75 16.79 3.64
CA ALA A 147 4.96 16.77 2.83
C ALA A 147 6.16 17.19 3.65
N VAL A 148 7.07 16.28 3.96
CA VAL A 148 8.27 16.60 4.74
C VAL A 148 9.25 17.39 3.89
N LYS A 149 9.59 18.60 4.31
CA LYS A 149 10.59 19.46 3.69
C LYS A 149 12.00 19.14 4.17
N SER A 150 12.15 18.90 5.47
CA SER A 150 13.43 18.55 6.08
C SER A 150 13.23 17.71 7.35
N VAL A 151 14.25 16.92 7.65
CA VAL A 151 14.39 16.17 8.90
C VAL A 151 15.53 16.79 9.70
N ALA A 152 15.34 17.02 10.97
CA ALA A 152 16.42 17.46 11.85
C ALA A 152 17.53 16.40 11.92
N SER A 153 18.78 16.83 12.03
CA SER A 153 19.91 15.89 12.19
C SER A 153 19.75 15.07 13.48
N VAL A 154 20.06 13.79 13.38
CA VAL A 154 20.07 12.86 14.51
C VAL A 154 21.49 12.42 14.75
N ASP A 155 22.08 12.87 15.85
CA ASP A 155 23.44 12.52 16.27
C ASP A 155 23.36 11.68 17.56
N VAL A 156 23.90 10.48 17.53
CA VAL A 156 23.91 9.53 18.65
C VAL A 156 25.35 9.20 19.01
N SER A 157 25.67 9.15 20.30
CA SER A 157 26.98 8.73 20.78
C SER A 157 26.86 7.44 21.57
N THR A 158 27.81 6.51 21.36
CA THR A 158 27.92 5.28 22.14
C THR A 158 29.38 4.94 22.40
N ASN A 159 29.61 4.02 23.33
CA ASN A 159 30.96 3.49 23.56
C ASN A 159 31.25 2.30 22.64
N ALA A 160 32.49 2.16 22.21
CA ALA A 160 32.92 0.98 21.47
C ALA A 160 32.52 -0.31 22.18
N GLY A 161 31.91 -1.23 21.46
CA GLY A 161 31.36 -2.49 21.97
C GLY A 161 29.96 -2.39 22.59
N THR A 162 29.34 -1.20 22.56
CA THR A 162 27.97 -1.00 23.10
C THR A 162 27.04 -0.59 21.98
N ALA A 163 25.89 -1.27 21.85
CA ALA A 163 24.87 -0.90 20.88
C ALA A 163 24.36 0.53 21.13
N PRO A 164 24.14 1.35 20.09
CA PRO A 164 23.61 2.68 20.24
C PRO A 164 22.15 2.64 20.73
N THR A 165 21.80 3.60 21.58
CA THR A 165 20.38 3.83 21.93
C THR A 165 19.83 4.89 21.00
N MET A 166 18.97 4.47 20.08
CA MET A 166 18.37 5.34 19.10
C MET A 166 17.20 6.14 19.71
N PRO A 167 16.98 7.41 19.27
CA PRO A 167 15.82 8.17 19.71
C PRO A 167 14.52 7.55 19.20
N GLU A 168 13.44 7.66 19.96
CA GLU A 168 12.12 7.14 19.59
C GLU A 168 11.46 8.00 18.51
N THR A 169 11.77 9.30 18.46
CA THR A 169 11.18 10.27 17.52
C THR A 169 12.24 11.08 16.78
N VAL A 170 11.85 11.65 15.66
CA VAL A 170 12.59 12.69 14.92
C VAL A 170 11.71 13.89 14.69
N HIS A 171 12.36 15.06 14.62
CA HIS A 171 11.69 16.34 14.33
C HIS A 171 11.65 16.61 12.83
N LEU A 172 10.44 16.86 12.30
CA LEU A 172 10.15 17.09 10.88
C LEU A 172 9.68 18.53 10.68
N THR A 173 10.20 19.18 9.65
CA THR A 173 9.63 20.44 9.13
C THR A 173 8.85 20.12 7.87
N MET A 174 7.60 20.54 7.80
CA MET A 174 6.70 20.26 6.67
C MET A 174 6.81 21.35 5.58
N ALA A 175 6.29 21.08 4.39
CA ALA A 175 6.37 22.00 3.26
C ALA A 175 5.55 23.30 3.48
N ASP A 176 4.50 23.25 4.29
CA ASP A 176 3.73 24.42 4.70
C ASP A 176 4.39 25.23 5.84
N GLY A 177 5.54 24.77 6.34
CA GLY A 177 6.28 25.40 7.42
C GLY A 177 5.86 24.98 8.83
N SER A 178 4.90 24.07 8.96
CA SER A 178 4.56 23.45 10.24
C SER A 178 5.67 22.49 10.69
N GLU A 179 5.71 22.19 11.98
CA GLU A 179 6.70 21.29 12.59
C GLU A 179 5.97 20.21 13.38
N GLN A 180 6.48 19.00 13.34
CA GLN A 180 5.96 17.86 14.10
C GLN A 180 7.06 16.87 14.46
N ASP A 181 6.84 16.11 15.53
CA ASP A 181 7.65 14.95 15.86
C ASP A 181 6.98 13.69 15.31
N ALA A 182 7.75 12.80 14.73
CA ALA A 182 7.28 11.50 14.24
C ALA A 182 8.06 10.37 14.90
N ASP A 183 7.36 9.31 15.29
CA ASP A 183 8.00 8.07 15.74
C ASP A 183 8.88 7.52 14.62
N VAL A 184 9.95 6.82 14.97
CA VAL A 184 10.87 6.22 14.00
C VAL A 184 11.04 4.76 14.27
N GLN A 185 10.93 3.98 13.22
CA GLN A 185 11.42 2.62 13.20
C GLN A 185 12.83 2.64 12.59
N TRP A 186 13.82 2.41 13.44
CA TRP A 186 15.22 2.29 13.05
C TRP A 186 15.53 0.87 12.58
N ASP A 187 16.44 0.77 11.61
CA ASP A 187 17.03 -0.50 11.21
C ASP A 187 17.96 -1.02 12.30
N ASP A 188 18.08 -2.34 12.40
CA ASP A 188 19.03 -2.97 13.32
C ASP A 188 20.49 -2.60 12.96
N SER A 189 21.30 -2.33 13.97
CA SER A 189 22.73 -2.09 13.81
C SER A 189 23.51 -3.38 14.04
N ASP A 190 24.37 -3.72 13.09
CA ASP A 190 25.26 -4.88 13.22
C ASP A 190 26.33 -4.63 14.30
N ALA A 191 26.67 -5.66 15.08
CA ALA A 191 27.64 -5.57 16.16
C ALA A 191 29.03 -5.09 15.69
N ASP A 192 29.40 -5.41 14.45
CA ASP A 192 30.66 -4.99 13.86
C ASP A 192 30.76 -3.49 13.62
N GLN A 193 29.61 -2.78 13.45
CA GLN A 193 29.58 -1.33 13.22
C GLN A 193 30.01 -0.53 14.46
N TYR A 194 29.69 -1.02 15.66
CA TYR A 194 30.06 -0.38 16.93
C TYR A 194 31.13 -1.15 17.74
N ALA A 195 31.75 -2.18 17.16
CA ALA A 195 32.82 -2.95 17.83
C ALA A 195 34.07 -2.12 18.18
N LYS A 196 34.30 -1.04 17.42
CA LYS A 196 35.47 -0.14 17.58
C LYS A 196 35.01 1.30 17.48
N ALA A 197 35.82 2.22 18.04
CA ALA A 197 35.58 3.64 17.86
C ALA A 197 35.56 4.02 16.38
N GLY A 198 34.60 4.81 15.98
CA GLY A 198 34.37 5.23 14.59
C GLY A 198 33.00 5.91 14.44
N THR A 199 32.66 6.22 13.21
CA THR A 199 31.35 6.81 12.86
C THR A 199 30.65 5.95 11.83
N PHE A 200 29.35 5.70 12.00
CA PHE A 200 28.52 4.98 11.03
C PHE A 200 27.11 5.57 10.98
N THR A 201 26.36 5.20 9.97
CA THR A 201 24.98 5.66 9.79
C THR A 201 24.00 4.54 10.09
N VAL A 202 22.96 4.84 10.85
CA VAL A 202 21.78 3.99 11.02
C VAL A 202 20.62 4.61 10.25
N LYS A 203 19.96 3.81 9.43
CA LYS A 203 18.77 4.24 8.69
C LYS A 203 17.52 3.92 9.48
N GLY A 204 16.44 4.64 9.15
CA GLY A 204 15.13 4.43 9.74
C GLY A 204 14.03 4.98 8.85
N THR A 205 12.80 4.82 9.28
CA THR A 205 11.61 5.34 8.59
C THR A 205 10.68 5.98 9.60
N ALA A 206 10.31 7.23 9.34
CA ALA A 206 9.29 7.92 10.11
C ALA A 206 7.95 7.17 9.99
N GLN A 207 7.24 7.02 11.10
CA GLN A 207 6.00 6.25 11.18
C GLN A 207 4.74 7.13 11.02
N ASP A 208 4.89 8.32 10.46
CA ASP A 208 3.80 9.19 10.04
C ASP A 208 3.33 8.91 8.60
N ASP A 209 2.37 9.66 8.11
CA ASP A 209 1.83 9.52 6.74
C ASP A 209 2.88 9.76 5.65
N SER A 210 3.94 10.51 5.96
CA SER A 210 5.01 10.77 5.00
C SER A 210 5.87 9.55 4.71
N ARG A 211 6.03 8.65 5.67
CA ARG A 211 6.98 7.52 5.62
C ARG A 211 8.37 7.96 5.18
N MET A 212 8.81 9.11 5.69
CA MET A 212 10.08 9.70 5.29
C MET A 212 11.25 8.84 5.74
N PRO A 213 12.18 8.47 4.84
CA PRO A 213 13.45 7.88 5.24
C PRO A 213 14.24 8.87 6.09
N VAL A 214 14.79 8.41 7.19
CA VAL A 214 15.60 9.19 8.12
C VAL A 214 16.94 8.52 8.34
N GLU A 215 17.94 9.28 8.74
CA GLU A 215 19.28 8.75 9.01
C GLU A 215 19.82 9.36 10.32
N ALA A 216 20.49 8.53 11.11
CA ALA A 216 21.22 8.97 12.30
C ALA A 216 22.72 8.74 12.10
N THR A 217 23.52 9.68 12.54
CA THR A 217 24.97 9.55 12.65
C THR A 217 25.32 9.05 14.03
N VAL A 218 25.96 7.88 14.12
CA VAL A 218 26.41 7.28 15.38
C VAL A 218 27.93 7.40 15.49
N THR A 219 28.39 7.89 16.63
CA THR A 219 29.82 8.08 16.92
C THR A 219 30.23 7.45 18.22
#